data_5035c5c3162898570aafb0f32ad0d4b5
#
_entry.id   5035c5c3162898570aafb0f32ad0d4b5
#
_cell.length_a   1.000
_cell.length_b   1.000
_cell.length_c   1.000
_cell.angle_alpha   90.00
_cell.angle_beta   90.00
_cell.angle_gamma   90.00
#
_symmetry.space_group_name_H-M   'P 1'
#
loop_
_entity.id
_entity.type
_entity.pdbx_description
1 polymer ?
#
loop_
_entity_poly.entity_id
_entity_poly.type
_entity_poly.pdbx_seq_one_letter_code
_entity_poly.pdbx_strand_id
1 'polypeptide(L)'
;QAGLRVALADTDPQGSAKSWAETRSDSALEVVAITSANVGAAVAAAAEEGYDLLIVDTPPHASAGIAAALEHADLALMPIRPSLLDLTAAPASIRLLQASGKPGAFILSSAPIRASETREVERELASTGIRVLETVIHDRTAYRRALAHGQAVGEFEPAGKAAFEVRALWREVNTLLGATKGTNA
;
A
#
# COMPACT_ATOMS: atom_id res chain seq x y z
N GLN A 1 -10.17 -12.17 1.70
CA GLN A 1 -10.08 -13.24 0.68
C GLN A 1 -8.92 -14.21 0.93
N ALA A 2 -7.87 -13.82 1.65
CA ALA A 2 -6.76 -14.68 2.07
C ALA A 2 -6.99 -15.32 3.45
N GLY A 3 -8.14 -15.11 4.07
CA GLY A 3 -8.47 -15.62 5.40
C GLY A 3 -7.78 -14.91 6.56
N LEU A 4 -7.10 -13.78 6.31
CA LEU A 4 -6.43 -12.98 7.34
C LEU A 4 -7.41 -12.00 7.99
N ARG A 5 -7.26 -11.79 9.30
CA ARG A 5 -7.83 -10.63 9.99
C ARG A 5 -6.96 -9.41 9.71
N VAL A 6 -7.55 -8.41 9.05
CA VAL A 6 -6.82 -7.21 8.62
C VAL A 6 -7.47 -5.98 9.22
N ALA A 7 -6.67 -5.06 9.74
CA ALA A 7 -7.09 -3.71 10.08
C ALA A 7 -6.34 -2.69 9.20
N LEU A 8 -6.94 -1.52 9.02
CA LEU A 8 -6.35 -0.39 8.32
C LEU A 8 -6.36 0.83 9.22
N ALA A 9 -5.19 1.42 9.43
CA ALA A 9 -5.01 2.68 10.13
C ALA A 9 -4.85 3.81 9.11
N ASP A 10 -5.84 4.69 9.04
CA ASP A 10 -5.82 5.88 8.18
C ASP A 10 -5.19 7.04 8.95
N THR A 11 -3.99 7.45 8.55
CA THR A 11 -3.27 8.58 9.16
C THR A 11 -3.38 9.87 8.34
N ASP A 12 -4.08 9.84 7.20
CA ASP A 12 -4.33 11.02 6.38
C ASP A 12 -5.46 11.85 7.01
N PRO A 13 -5.24 13.14 7.31
CA PRO A 13 -6.30 14.04 7.78
C PRO A 13 -7.51 14.15 6.83
N GLN A 14 -7.35 13.81 5.54
CA GLN A 14 -8.46 13.75 4.60
C GLN A 14 -9.40 12.58 4.88
N GLY A 15 -8.93 11.52 5.55
CA GLY A 15 -9.74 10.39 5.98
C GLY A 15 -10.39 9.61 4.83
N SER A 16 -9.72 9.50 3.70
CA SER A 16 -10.29 8.88 2.50
C SER A 16 -10.58 7.39 2.70
N ALA A 17 -9.68 6.66 3.36
CA ALA A 17 -9.87 5.24 3.65
C ALA A 17 -11.00 5.04 4.67
N LYS A 18 -11.06 5.89 5.70
CA LYS A 18 -12.14 5.88 6.69
C LYS A 18 -13.50 6.17 6.04
N SER A 19 -13.59 7.22 5.22
CA SER A 19 -14.82 7.57 4.50
C SER A 19 -15.29 6.45 3.57
N TRP A 20 -14.36 5.79 2.87
CA TRP A 20 -14.69 4.62 2.06
C TRP A 20 -15.23 3.46 2.91
N ALA A 21 -14.60 3.18 4.06
CA ALA A 21 -15.06 2.12 4.96
C ALA A 21 -16.50 2.35 5.43
N GLU A 22 -16.91 3.59 5.66
CA GLU A 22 -18.28 3.96 6.05
C GLU A 22 -19.33 3.71 4.96
N THR A 23 -18.90 3.59 3.70
CA THR A 23 -19.79 3.24 2.56
C THR A 23 -19.97 1.73 2.40
N ARG A 24 -19.18 0.91 3.10
CA ARG A 24 -19.27 -0.55 3.03
C ARG A 24 -20.56 -1.05 3.69
N SER A 25 -21.11 -2.11 3.10
CA SER A 25 -22.28 -2.81 3.64
C SER A 25 -21.93 -3.87 4.69
N ASP A 26 -20.64 -4.18 4.84
CA ASP A 26 -20.13 -5.14 5.81
C ASP A 26 -19.08 -4.51 6.75
N SER A 27 -18.86 -5.15 7.90
CA SER A 27 -17.86 -4.77 8.89
C SER A 27 -16.62 -5.68 8.88
N ALA A 28 -16.37 -6.37 7.77
CA ALA A 28 -15.28 -7.35 7.69
C ALA A 28 -13.88 -6.71 7.71
N LEU A 29 -13.78 -5.43 7.39
CA LEU A 29 -12.54 -4.65 7.47
C LEU A 29 -12.69 -3.54 8.50
N GLU A 30 -11.89 -3.60 9.55
CA GLU A 30 -11.78 -2.49 10.50
C GLU A 30 -10.91 -1.39 9.93
N VAL A 31 -11.42 -0.16 9.93
CA VAL A 31 -10.69 1.04 9.51
C VAL A 31 -10.77 2.10 10.58
N VAL A 32 -9.64 2.46 11.14
CA VAL A 32 -9.52 3.46 12.21
C VAL A 32 -8.75 4.69 11.72
N ALA A 33 -9.29 5.87 11.98
CA ALA A 33 -8.56 7.12 11.76
C ALA A 33 -7.69 7.42 12.99
N ILE A 34 -6.39 7.60 12.77
CA ILE A 34 -5.42 7.89 13.83
C ILE A 34 -4.48 9.02 13.40
N THR A 35 -3.75 9.59 14.34
CA THR A 35 -2.63 10.46 13.98
C THR A 35 -1.35 9.64 13.78
N SER A 36 -0.40 10.16 13.03
CA SER A 36 0.90 9.49 12.84
C SER A 36 1.64 9.21 14.15
N ALA A 37 1.44 10.04 15.19
CA ALA A 37 2.01 9.82 16.52
C ALA A 37 1.46 8.56 17.21
N ASN A 38 0.30 8.07 16.81
CA ASN A 38 -0.37 6.92 17.42
C ASN A 38 -0.11 5.59 16.66
N VAL A 39 0.72 5.59 15.63
CA VAL A 39 0.99 4.37 14.83
C VAL A 39 1.53 3.24 15.72
N GLY A 40 2.49 3.51 16.61
CA GLY A 40 3.02 2.49 17.51
C GLY A 40 1.94 1.90 18.44
N ALA A 41 1.05 2.72 18.97
CA ALA A 41 -0.07 2.25 19.78
C ALA A 41 -1.06 1.41 18.96
N ALA A 42 -1.33 1.79 17.72
CA ALA A 42 -2.20 1.01 16.82
C ALA A 42 -1.59 -0.35 16.47
N VAL A 43 -0.27 -0.41 16.26
CA VAL A 43 0.45 -1.68 16.02
C VAL A 43 0.33 -2.61 17.24
N ALA A 44 0.53 -2.07 18.46
CA ALA A 44 0.40 -2.85 19.69
C ALA A 44 -1.04 -3.37 19.89
N ALA A 45 -2.04 -2.50 19.72
CA ALA A 45 -3.45 -2.87 19.84
C ALA A 45 -3.84 -3.94 18.80
N ALA A 46 -3.43 -3.78 17.56
CA ALA A 46 -3.71 -4.76 16.51
C ALA A 46 -3.11 -6.14 16.84
N ALA A 47 -1.91 -6.19 17.41
CA ALA A 47 -1.27 -7.43 17.84
C ALA A 47 -2.03 -8.07 19.03
N GLU A 48 -2.43 -7.28 20.04
CA GLU A 48 -3.18 -7.75 21.19
C GLU A 48 -4.57 -8.29 20.80
N GLU A 49 -5.22 -7.66 19.82
CA GLU A 49 -6.52 -8.09 19.30
C GLU A 49 -6.43 -9.26 18.32
N GLY A 50 -5.21 -9.72 17.98
CA GLY A 50 -4.96 -10.86 17.10
C GLY A 50 -5.23 -10.58 15.62
N TYR A 51 -4.95 -9.37 15.15
CA TYR A 51 -4.88 -9.08 13.72
C TYR A 51 -3.62 -9.68 13.10
N ASP A 52 -3.78 -10.28 11.93
CA ASP A 52 -2.67 -10.86 11.16
C ASP A 52 -1.88 -9.80 10.40
N LEU A 53 -2.55 -8.69 10.03
CA LEU A 53 -1.98 -7.60 9.25
C LEU A 53 -2.61 -6.26 9.63
N LEU A 54 -1.78 -5.28 9.90
CA LEU A 54 -2.16 -3.88 9.97
C LEU A 54 -1.60 -3.14 8.76
N ILE A 55 -2.46 -2.48 8.00
CA ILE A 55 -2.07 -1.58 6.92
C ILE A 55 -2.12 -0.16 7.45
N VAL A 56 -1.04 0.60 7.31
CA VAL A 56 -0.99 2.01 7.69
C VAL A 56 -0.99 2.87 6.42
N ASP A 57 -2.08 3.59 6.19
CA ASP A 57 -2.19 4.56 5.11
C ASP A 57 -1.64 5.91 5.56
N THR A 58 -0.71 6.47 4.78
CA THR A 58 -0.02 7.70 5.14
C THR A 58 -0.32 8.82 4.15
N PRO A 59 -0.44 10.08 4.62
CA PRO A 59 -0.67 11.20 3.73
C PRO A 59 0.51 11.42 2.78
N PRO A 60 0.25 11.89 1.55
CA PRO A 60 1.30 12.23 0.61
C PRO A 60 2.19 13.36 1.16
N HIS A 61 3.48 13.27 0.92
CA HIS A 61 4.48 14.30 1.25
C HIS A 61 4.65 14.66 2.76
N ALA A 62 3.99 13.95 3.67
CA ALA A 62 4.11 14.18 5.12
C ALA A 62 5.33 13.45 5.70
N SER A 63 6.53 14.02 5.56
CA SER A 63 7.80 13.39 5.98
C SER A 63 7.79 12.84 7.42
N ALA A 64 7.22 13.59 8.37
CA ALA A 64 7.12 13.15 9.77
C ALA A 64 6.15 11.96 9.93
N GLY A 65 5.02 11.97 9.24
CA GLY A 65 4.04 10.87 9.28
C GLY A 65 4.60 9.59 8.66
N ILE A 66 5.30 9.71 7.53
CA ILE A 66 5.96 8.58 6.87
C ILE A 66 7.07 8.01 7.77
N ALA A 67 7.88 8.86 8.40
CA ALA A 67 8.93 8.41 9.31
C ALA A 67 8.35 7.63 10.50
N ALA A 68 7.30 8.15 11.15
CA ALA A 68 6.63 7.47 12.25
C ALA A 68 6.04 6.11 11.83
N ALA A 69 5.45 6.01 10.63
CA ALA A 69 4.96 4.74 10.11
C ALA A 69 6.11 3.75 9.85
N LEU A 70 7.23 4.22 9.28
CA LEU A 70 8.41 3.40 8.98
C LEU A 70 9.04 2.81 10.24
N GLU A 71 9.05 3.51 11.37
CA GLU A 71 9.59 2.99 12.64
C GLU A 71 8.96 1.65 13.04
N HIS A 72 7.67 1.49 12.76
CA HIS A 72 6.87 0.32 13.16
C HIS A 72 6.56 -0.66 12.01
N ALA A 73 6.93 -0.32 10.76
CA ALA A 73 6.63 -1.14 9.61
C ALA A 73 7.57 -2.35 9.47
N ASP A 74 7.03 -3.50 9.07
CA ASP A 74 7.80 -4.65 8.59
C ASP A 74 8.15 -4.51 7.11
N LEU A 75 7.32 -3.80 6.34
CA LEU A 75 7.49 -3.56 4.92
C LEU A 75 6.83 -2.23 4.53
N ALA A 76 7.53 -1.42 3.76
CA ALA A 76 6.99 -0.21 3.16
C ALA A 76 6.67 -0.43 1.68
N LEU A 77 5.46 -0.10 1.28
CA LEU A 77 5.05 -0.11 -0.13
C LEU A 77 4.92 1.33 -0.62
N MET A 78 5.53 1.63 -1.75
CA MET A 78 5.51 2.96 -2.36
C MET A 78 4.80 2.91 -3.72
N PRO A 79 3.49 3.16 -3.76
CA PRO A 79 2.77 3.28 -5.02
C PRO A 79 3.26 4.50 -5.79
N ILE A 80 3.60 4.32 -7.06
CA ILE A 80 4.04 5.40 -7.94
C ILE A 80 3.38 5.26 -9.30
N ARG A 81 2.92 6.36 -9.87
CA ARG A 81 2.41 6.38 -11.24
C ARG A 81 3.58 6.45 -12.21
N PRO A 82 3.51 5.80 -13.37
CA PRO A 82 4.53 5.93 -14.39
C PRO A 82 4.44 7.30 -15.09
N SER A 83 4.80 8.36 -14.36
CA SER A 83 4.85 9.73 -14.84
C SER A 83 6.12 10.44 -14.38
N LEU A 84 6.59 11.40 -15.17
CA LEU A 84 7.76 12.20 -14.83
C LEU A 84 7.54 13.00 -13.51
N LEU A 85 6.33 13.48 -13.28
CA LEU A 85 6.00 14.24 -12.06
C LEU A 85 6.11 13.38 -10.81
N ASP A 86 5.60 12.17 -10.85
CA ASP A 86 5.69 11.25 -9.71
C ASP A 86 7.14 10.81 -9.46
N LEU A 87 7.92 10.59 -10.51
CA LEU A 87 9.36 10.32 -10.39
C LEU A 87 10.11 11.46 -9.71
N THR A 88 9.81 12.72 -10.05
CA THR A 88 10.47 13.88 -9.43
C THR A 88 10.08 14.08 -7.97
N ALA A 89 8.93 13.59 -7.54
CA ALA A 89 8.47 13.63 -6.15
C ALA A 89 9.03 12.48 -5.29
N ALA A 90 9.38 11.35 -5.89
CA ALA A 90 9.83 10.14 -5.20
C ALA A 90 11.10 10.29 -4.32
N PRO A 91 12.11 11.13 -4.66
CA PRO A 91 13.38 11.17 -3.91
C PRO A 91 13.25 11.44 -2.41
N ALA A 92 12.22 12.18 -1.98
CA ALA A 92 12.01 12.43 -0.55
C ALA A 92 11.62 11.14 0.20
N SER A 93 10.66 10.38 -0.31
CA SER A 93 10.22 9.12 0.27
C SER A 93 11.31 8.04 0.18
N ILE A 94 12.07 8.01 -0.92
CA ILE A 94 13.23 7.12 -1.09
C ILE A 94 14.26 7.35 0.02
N ARG A 95 14.64 8.61 0.27
CA ARG A 95 15.60 8.94 1.34
C ARG A 95 15.09 8.53 2.72
N LEU A 96 13.81 8.75 3.01
CA LEU A 96 13.21 8.33 4.28
C LEU A 96 13.25 6.81 4.45
N LEU A 97 12.90 6.05 3.42
CA LEU A 97 12.97 4.60 3.47
C LEU A 97 14.41 4.11 3.66
N GLN A 98 15.36 4.63 2.88
CA GLN A 98 16.77 4.26 3.00
C GLN A 98 17.34 4.60 4.39
N ALA A 99 17.00 5.76 4.94
CA ALA A 99 17.43 6.18 6.28
C ALA A 99 16.82 5.31 7.38
N SER A 100 15.61 4.78 7.19
CA SER A 100 14.96 3.91 8.17
C SER A 100 15.57 2.51 8.25
N GLY A 101 16.30 2.07 7.23
CA GLY A 101 16.79 0.70 7.10
C GLY A 101 15.71 -0.37 6.94
N LYS A 102 14.46 0.03 6.75
CA LYS A 102 13.34 -0.89 6.61
C LYS A 102 13.24 -1.45 5.18
N PRO A 103 12.78 -2.70 5.02
CA PRO A 103 12.46 -3.24 3.71
C PRO A 103 11.38 -2.42 3.01
N GLY A 104 11.54 -2.21 1.72
CA GLY A 104 10.54 -1.51 0.93
C GLY A 104 10.52 -1.91 -0.53
N ALA A 105 9.40 -1.64 -1.19
CA ALA A 105 9.25 -1.89 -2.61
C ALA A 105 8.37 -0.84 -3.29
N PHE A 106 8.68 -0.54 -4.54
CA PHE A 106 7.80 0.25 -5.41
C PHE A 106 6.72 -0.63 -6.04
N ILE A 107 5.55 -0.03 -6.19
CA ILE A 107 4.43 -0.59 -6.95
C ILE A 107 4.09 0.41 -8.06
N LEU A 108 4.22 0.01 -9.32
CA LEU A 108 3.70 0.80 -10.41
C LEU A 108 2.17 0.75 -10.36
N SER A 109 1.54 1.90 -10.11
CA SER A 109 0.09 2.02 -9.93
C SER A 109 -0.53 3.03 -10.89
N SER A 110 -1.83 2.85 -11.18
CA SER A 110 -2.55 3.66 -12.18
C SER A 110 -1.81 3.75 -13.52
N ALA A 111 -1.10 2.69 -13.89
CA ALA A 111 -0.34 2.65 -15.12
C ALA A 111 -1.26 2.59 -16.34
N PRO A 112 -0.98 3.35 -17.41
CA PRO A 112 -1.69 3.22 -18.65
C PRO A 112 -1.50 1.81 -19.25
N ILE A 113 -2.55 1.26 -19.87
CA ILE A 113 -2.45 0.00 -20.58
C ILE A 113 -1.61 0.25 -21.86
N ARG A 114 -0.51 -0.47 -22.03
CA ARG A 114 0.39 -0.40 -23.19
C ARG A 114 1.19 0.90 -23.33
N ALA A 115 1.65 1.49 -22.25
CA ALA A 115 2.54 2.64 -22.29
C ALA A 115 4.03 2.20 -22.26
N SER A 116 4.87 2.75 -23.13
CA SER A 116 6.33 2.56 -23.11
C SER A 116 6.96 3.21 -21.89
N GLU A 117 6.38 4.32 -21.45
CA GLU A 117 6.78 5.09 -20.27
C GLU A 117 6.83 4.26 -18.98
N THR A 118 5.95 3.27 -18.87
CA THR A 118 5.94 2.36 -17.71
C THR A 118 7.29 1.65 -17.55
N ARG A 119 7.90 1.19 -18.65
CA ARG A 119 9.22 0.52 -18.62
C ARG A 119 10.38 1.47 -18.34
N GLU A 120 10.24 2.72 -18.74
CA GLU A 120 11.26 3.75 -18.49
C GLU A 120 11.28 4.09 -17.00
N VAL A 121 10.09 4.31 -16.41
CA VAL A 121 9.92 4.56 -14.98
C VAL A 121 10.39 3.37 -14.14
N GLU A 122 10.05 2.14 -14.53
CA GLU A 122 10.52 0.92 -13.86
C GLU A 122 12.05 0.85 -13.79
N ARG A 123 12.74 1.13 -14.90
CA ARG A 123 14.22 1.14 -14.95
C ARG A 123 14.82 2.23 -14.07
N GLU A 124 14.22 3.41 -14.07
CA GLU A 124 14.67 4.53 -13.22
C GLU A 124 14.51 4.19 -11.74
N LEU A 125 13.35 3.65 -11.34
CA LEU A 125 13.12 3.21 -9.98
C LEU A 125 14.08 2.08 -9.57
N ALA A 126 14.34 1.11 -10.43
CA ALA A 126 15.29 0.03 -10.16
C ALA A 126 16.71 0.56 -9.93
N SER A 127 17.10 1.68 -10.55
CA SER A 127 18.40 2.31 -10.35
C SER A 127 18.62 2.83 -8.92
N THR A 128 17.54 3.03 -8.14
CA THR A 128 17.61 3.48 -6.75
C THR A 128 18.08 2.40 -5.77
N GLY A 129 18.19 1.15 -6.21
CA GLY A 129 18.49 -0.02 -5.38
C GLY A 129 17.30 -0.53 -4.55
N ILE A 130 16.15 0.12 -4.64
CA ILE A 130 14.90 -0.36 -4.02
C ILE A 130 14.19 -1.29 -5.00
N ARG A 131 13.63 -2.37 -4.47
CA ARG A 131 12.90 -3.35 -5.28
C ARG A 131 11.70 -2.70 -5.97
N VAL A 132 11.50 -3.01 -7.25
CA VAL A 132 10.25 -2.73 -7.97
C VAL A 132 9.50 -4.05 -8.09
N LEU A 133 8.21 -4.08 -7.71
CA LEU A 133 7.38 -5.27 -7.84
C LEU A 133 7.06 -5.54 -9.32
N GLU A 134 6.96 -6.82 -9.68
CA GLU A 134 6.64 -7.24 -11.05
C GLU A 134 5.18 -6.92 -11.42
N THR A 135 4.30 -6.96 -10.41
CA THR A 135 2.88 -6.66 -10.62
C THR A 135 2.66 -5.16 -10.83
N VAL A 136 2.06 -4.82 -11.97
CA VAL A 136 1.62 -3.47 -12.31
C VAL A 136 0.12 -3.35 -12.10
N ILE A 137 -0.30 -2.35 -11.33
CA ILE A 137 -1.71 -1.97 -11.16
C ILE A 137 -2.07 -0.94 -12.23
N HIS A 138 -2.86 -1.34 -13.20
CA HIS A 138 -3.24 -0.45 -14.30
C HIS A 138 -4.40 0.48 -13.94
N ASP A 139 -4.51 1.63 -14.63
CA ASP A 139 -5.69 2.49 -14.55
C ASP A 139 -6.89 1.78 -15.18
N ARG A 140 -7.75 1.21 -14.33
CA ARG A 140 -8.97 0.51 -14.74
C ARG A 140 -10.20 1.15 -14.13
N THR A 141 -11.22 1.31 -14.93
CA THR A 141 -12.52 1.81 -14.47
C THR A 141 -13.10 0.98 -13.33
N ALA A 142 -12.77 -0.31 -13.26
CA ALA A 142 -13.23 -1.22 -12.21
C ALA A 142 -12.87 -0.72 -10.81
N TYR A 143 -11.67 -0.14 -10.59
CA TYR A 143 -11.29 0.43 -9.29
C TYR A 143 -12.22 1.56 -8.86
N ARG A 144 -12.45 2.53 -9.75
CA ARG A 144 -13.35 3.67 -9.45
C ARG A 144 -14.78 3.23 -9.19
N ARG A 145 -15.28 2.26 -9.96
CA ARG A 145 -16.63 1.71 -9.79
C ARG A 145 -16.76 0.94 -8.48
N ALA A 146 -15.81 0.11 -8.15
CA ALA A 146 -15.80 -0.63 -6.90
C ALA A 146 -15.86 0.33 -5.69
N LEU A 147 -14.98 1.35 -5.66
CA LEU A 147 -14.97 2.35 -4.60
C LEU A 147 -16.30 3.08 -4.46
N ALA A 148 -16.94 3.44 -5.57
CA ALA A 148 -18.25 4.10 -5.56
C ALA A 148 -19.38 3.22 -4.99
N HIS A 149 -19.17 1.90 -4.91
CA HIS A 149 -20.12 0.94 -4.32
C HIS A 149 -19.68 0.47 -2.91
N GLY A 150 -18.68 1.11 -2.30
CA GLY A 150 -18.16 0.68 -1.00
C GLY A 150 -17.48 -0.69 -1.04
N GLN A 151 -17.02 -1.14 -2.21
CA GLN A 151 -16.46 -2.48 -2.39
C GLN A 151 -14.98 -2.41 -2.76
N ALA A 152 -14.22 -3.43 -2.40
CA ALA A 152 -12.94 -3.69 -3.01
C ALA A 152 -13.13 -4.29 -4.42
N VAL A 153 -12.16 -4.08 -5.31
CA VAL A 153 -12.28 -4.54 -6.70
C VAL A 153 -12.43 -6.07 -6.81
N GLY A 154 -11.89 -6.82 -5.86
CA GLY A 154 -12.03 -8.27 -5.79
C GLY A 154 -13.41 -8.74 -5.34
N GLU A 155 -14.20 -7.86 -4.69
CA GLU A 155 -15.60 -8.07 -4.33
C GLU A 155 -16.51 -7.67 -5.49
N PHE A 156 -16.23 -6.52 -6.09
CA PHE A 156 -17.02 -5.93 -7.17
C PHE A 156 -16.98 -6.77 -8.47
N GLU A 157 -15.78 -7.17 -8.89
CA GLU A 157 -15.56 -7.93 -10.12
C GLU A 157 -14.50 -9.02 -9.90
N PRO A 158 -14.85 -10.14 -9.21
CA PRO A 158 -13.88 -11.15 -8.77
C PRO A 158 -13.07 -11.79 -9.89
N ALA A 159 -13.67 -11.95 -11.07
CA ALA A 159 -13.02 -12.52 -12.27
C ALA A 159 -12.39 -11.43 -13.16
N GLY A 160 -12.47 -10.16 -12.77
CA GLY A 160 -11.96 -9.03 -13.53
C GLY A 160 -10.44 -8.91 -13.49
N LYS A 161 -9.88 -8.24 -14.50
CA LYS A 161 -8.42 -8.01 -14.61
C LYS A 161 -7.86 -7.25 -13.40
N ALA A 162 -8.61 -6.26 -12.88
CA ALA A 162 -8.20 -5.49 -11.70
C ALA A 162 -8.09 -6.39 -10.46
N ALA A 163 -9.03 -7.31 -10.26
CA ALA A 163 -8.99 -8.27 -9.17
C ALA A 163 -7.82 -9.26 -9.33
N PHE A 164 -7.45 -9.63 -10.55
CA PHE A 164 -6.25 -10.46 -10.80
C PHE A 164 -4.97 -9.71 -10.44
N GLU A 165 -4.86 -8.43 -10.80
CA GLU A 165 -3.71 -7.59 -10.46
C GLU A 165 -3.53 -7.47 -8.94
N VAL A 166 -4.60 -7.19 -8.20
CA VAL A 166 -4.54 -7.10 -6.73
C VAL A 166 -4.15 -8.44 -6.09
N ARG A 167 -4.67 -9.56 -6.60
CA ARG A 167 -4.25 -10.88 -6.11
C ARG A 167 -2.80 -11.22 -6.43
N ALA A 168 -2.28 -10.78 -7.59
CA ALA A 168 -0.88 -10.95 -7.94
C ALA A 168 0.00 -10.09 -7.03
N LEU A 169 -0.36 -8.82 -6.82
CA LEU A 169 0.31 -7.92 -5.90
C LEU A 169 0.36 -8.52 -4.48
N TRP A 170 -0.76 -9.02 -3.98
CA TRP A 170 -0.79 -9.66 -2.66
C TRP A 170 0.19 -10.83 -2.54
N ARG A 171 0.31 -11.67 -3.56
CA ARG A 171 1.27 -12.79 -3.54
C ARG A 171 2.71 -12.32 -3.41
N GLU A 172 3.10 -11.26 -4.14
CA GLU A 172 4.44 -10.68 -4.04
C GLU A 172 4.67 -10.06 -2.67
N VAL A 173 3.73 -9.26 -2.17
CA VAL A 173 3.79 -8.64 -0.85
C VAL A 173 3.89 -9.68 0.26
N ASN A 174 3.07 -10.73 0.21
CA ASN A 174 3.11 -11.80 1.20
C ASN A 174 4.44 -12.57 1.19
N THR A 175 5.05 -12.75 0.02
CA THR A 175 6.40 -13.33 -0.09
C THR A 175 7.44 -12.45 0.57
N LEU A 176 7.37 -11.14 0.38
CA LEU A 176 8.28 -10.18 1.02
C LEU A 176 8.11 -10.16 2.54
N LEU A 177 6.88 -10.14 3.04
CA LEU A 177 6.59 -10.20 4.49
C LEU A 177 7.10 -11.50 5.13
N GLY A 178 7.00 -12.63 4.42
CA GLY A 178 7.58 -13.89 4.87
C GLY A 178 9.10 -13.86 4.97
N ALA A 179 9.76 -13.23 4.01
CA ALA A 179 11.21 -13.07 4.02
C ALA A 179 11.70 -12.15 5.16
N THR A 180 10.98 -11.07 5.47
CA THR A 180 11.35 -10.16 6.57
C THR A 180 11.23 -10.83 7.94
N LYS A 181 10.21 -11.66 8.16
CA LYS A 181 10.03 -12.42 9.42
C LYS A 181 11.12 -13.48 9.64
N GLY A 182 11.62 -14.08 8.57
CA GLY A 182 12.70 -15.08 8.63
C GLY A 182 14.10 -14.49 8.93
N THR A 183 14.30 -13.19 8.74
CA THR A 183 15.60 -12.51 8.99
C THR A 183 15.73 -12.02 10.43
N ASN A 184 14.62 -11.93 11.17
CA ASN A 184 14.56 -11.43 12.55
C ASN A 184 14.43 -12.56 13.60
N ALA A 185 14.52 -13.81 13.20
CA ALA A 185 14.52 -15.00 14.07
C ALA A 185 15.91 -15.61 14.13
#